data_5548ef96803df8b56ed24f026b05a0f3
#
_entry.id   5548ef96803df8b56ed24f026b05a0f3
#
_cell.length_a   1.000
_cell.length_b   1.000
_cell.length_c   1.000
_cell.angle_alpha   90.00
_cell.angle_beta   90.00
_cell.angle_gamma   90.00
#
_symmetry.space_group_name_H-M   'P 1'
#
loop_
_entity.id
_entity.type
_entity.pdbx_description
1 polymer ?
#
loop_
_entity_poly.entity_id
_entity_poly.type
_entity_poly.pdbx_seq_one_letter_code
_entity_poly.pdbx_strand_id
1 'polypeptide(L)'
;MKKFFVIILMFCAGVVAWAQEDVEFTADRPGVSTGPSVVGHKVIQIEQGFQYDVDGGAGTFTFSNTLLRFGLFPNMELRLGGDGFLYRNMSGGVEKWSPAFSGLSIGTKIKCFEGEGAIPAVSVLANFAIPGTASRGFEAEHLAPSLYLLFENPVCDWLSIGYNVGAEWDGSEAAPTAFAALCFGFSVADSVGCFVESYNYFGRSGNQYAVDFGMNWQVARKLQLDIAANIDLVNPTECWAISCGLAWQINR
;
A
#
# COMPACT_ATOMS: atom_id res chain seq x y z
N MET A 1 22.09 -14.84 15.27
CA MET A 1 21.48 -13.61 14.75
C MET A 1 22.38 -12.77 13.84
N LYS A 2 23.64 -12.50 14.19
CA LYS A 2 24.56 -11.69 13.33
C LYS A 2 24.91 -12.32 11.96
N LYS A 3 24.84 -13.64 11.79
CA LYS A 3 25.16 -14.33 10.52
C LYS A 3 24.01 -14.33 9.51
N PHE A 4 22.76 -14.18 9.95
CA PHE A 4 21.59 -14.09 9.06
C PHE A 4 21.49 -12.72 8.38
N PHE A 5 21.88 -11.64 9.07
CA PHE A 5 21.87 -10.29 8.52
C PHE A 5 22.90 -10.10 7.38
N VAL A 6 24.04 -10.79 7.45
CA VAL A 6 25.10 -10.71 6.43
C VAL A 6 24.70 -11.44 5.15
N ILE A 7 23.90 -12.51 5.22
CA ILE A 7 23.46 -13.28 4.05
C ILE A 7 22.43 -12.48 3.25
N ILE A 8 21.52 -11.75 3.91
CA ILE A 8 20.55 -10.89 3.23
C ILE A 8 21.26 -9.72 2.54
N LEU A 9 22.28 -9.13 3.16
CA LEU A 9 23.07 -8.04 2.55
C LEU A 9 23.90 -8.51 1.34
N MET A 10 24.38 -9.75 1.32
CA MET A 10 25.16 -10.29 0.20
C MET A 10 24.31 -10.70 -1.00
N PHE A 11 23.02 -11.04 -0.80
CA PHE A 11 22.12 -11.35 -1.92
C PHE A 11 21.70 -10.09 -2.71
N CYS A 12 21.70 -8.92 -2.07
CA CYS A 12 21.39 -7.64 -2.72
C CYS A 12 22.53 -7.06 -3.59
N ALA A 13 23.75 -7.61 -3.49
CA ALA A 13 24.92 -7.07 -4.18
C ALA A 13 25.19 -7.65 -5.60
N GLY A 14 24.35 -8.58 -6.06
CA GLY A 14 24.65 -9.41 -7.24
C GLY A 14 24.04 -9.00 -8.58
N VAL A 15 23.18 -7.97 -8.66
CA VAL A 15 22.50 -7.62 -9.93
C VAL A 15 22.67 -6.14 -10.25
N VAL A 16 23.85 -5.79 -10.79
CA VAL A 16 24.02 -4.49 -11.46
C VAL A 16 24.13 -4.77 -12.97
N ALA A 17 23.01 -4.88 -13.65
CA ALA A 17 22.93 -4.75 -15.09
C ALA A 17 22.49 -3.31 -15.42
N TRP A 18 23.33 -2.57 -16.11
CA TRP A 18 23.08 -1.19 -16.53
C TRP A 18 22.26 -1.23 -17.82
N ALA A 19 20.95 -1.09 -17.71
CA ALA A 19 20.11 -0.65 -18.80
C ALA A 19 19.45 0.66 -18.35
N GLN A 20 19.62 1.72 -19.12
CA GLN A 20 18.96 3.00 -18.91
C GLN A 20 17.60 2.90 -19.60
N GLU A 21 16.63 2.28 -18.93
CA GLU A 21 15.24 2.18 -19.39
C GLU A 21 14.50 3.48 -19.09
N ASP A 22 13.60 3.85 -19.99
CA ASP A 22 12.58 4.86 -19.68
C ASP A 22 11.72 4.30 -18.53
N VAL A 23 11.82 4.97 -17.38
CA VAL A 23 11.14 4.51 -16.16
C VAL A 23 9.65 4.67 -16.35
N GLU A 24 8.95 3.56 -16.45
CA GLU A 24 7.50 3.53 -16.48
C GLU A 24 6.92 4.12 -15.18
N PHE A 25 5.88 4.94 -15.32
CA PHE A 25 5.18 5.48 -14.16
C PHE A 25 4.38 4.36 -13.48
N THR A 26 4.58 4.19 -12.18
CA THR A 26 3.86 3.20 -11.38
C THR A 26 3.43 3.79 -10.05
N ALA A 27 2.15 3.62 -9.68
CA ALA A 27 1.61 4.01 -8.39
C ALA A 27 1.08 2.78 -7.64
N ASP A 28 1.17 2.81 -6.31
CA ASP A 28 0.58 1.77 -5.45
C ASP A 28 -0.88 2.10 -5.09
N ARG A 29 -1.31 3.33 -5.37
CA ARG A 29 -2.70 3.77 -5.25
C ARG A 29 -3.53 3.40 -6.50
N PRO A 30 -4.88 3.30 -6.39
CA PRO A 30 -5.73 3.56 -5.21
C PRO A 30 -6.08 2.34 -4.36
N GLY A 31 -5.83 1.09 -4.86
CA GLY A 31 -6.24 -0.15 -4.20
C GLY A 31 -5.51 -0.45 -2.88
N VAL A 32 -5.97 -1.48 -2.19
CA VAL A 32 -5.33 -2.02 -0.98
C VAL A 32 -4.17 -2.95 -1.36
N SER A 33 -4.31 -3.72 -2.44
CA SER A 33 -3.20 -4.50 -2.97
C SER A 33 -2.14 -3.59 -3.60
N THR A 34 -0.90 -4.02 -3.48
CA THR A 34 0.26 -3.31 -4.01
C THR A 34 0.85 -4.11 -5.18
N GLY A 35 1.14 -3.43 -6.29
CA GLY A 35 1.83 -4.03 -7.44
C GLY A 35 3.32 -4.31 -7.17
N PRO A 36 3.95 -5.23 -7.92
CA PRO A 36 5.37 -5.57 -7.76
C PRO A 36 6.33 -4.50 -8.30
N SER A 37 5.86 -3.53 -9.05
CA SER A 37 6.69 -2.49 -9.65
C SER A 37 7.28 -1.54 -8.60
N VAL A 38 8.53 -1.13 -8.81
CA VAL A 38 9.25 -0.14 -7.98
C VAL A 38 9.43 1.16 -8.76
N VAL A 39 9.54 2.29 -8.08
CA VAL A 39 9.91 3.54 -8.73
C VAL A 39 11.36 3.45 -9.21
N GLY A 40 11.65 4.03 -10.38
CA GLY A 40 12.95 3.93 -11.00
C GLY A 40 14.08 4.57 -10.19
N HIS A 41 15.31 4.17 -10.49
CA HIS A 41 16.48 4.71 -9.79
C HIS A 41 16.55 6.25 -9.85
N LYS A 42 16.79 6.87 -8.69
CA LYS A 42 16.79 8.34 -8.47
C LYS A 42 15.44 9.03 -8.68
N VAL A 43 14.35 8.28 -8.84
CA VAL A 43 13.00 8.84 -8.87
C VAL A 43 12.53 9.13 -7.45
N ILE A 44 11.90 10.28 -7.25
CA ILE A 44 11.14 10.62 -6.05
C ILE A 44 9.67 10.71 -6.45
N GLN A 45 8.82 9.96 -5.80
CA GLN A 45 7.37 9.96 -6.01
C GLN A 45 6.65 10.24 -4.70
N ILE A 46 5.64 11.08 -4.75
CA ILE A 46 4.69 11.30 -3.66
C ILE A 46 3.37 10.67 -4.08
N GLU A 47 2.80 9.88 -3.19
CA GLU A 47 1.42 9.41 -3.27
C GLU A 47 0.65 10.02 -2.11
N GLN A 48 -0.43 10.73 -2.42
CA GLN A 48 -1.24 11.44 -1.45
C GLN A 48 -2.70 11.03 -1.60
N GLY A 49 -3.32 10.58 -0.51
CA GLY A 49 -4.71 10.18 -0.47
C GLY A 49 -5.54 10.94 0.53
N PHE A 50 -6.84 10.97 0.26
CA PHE A 50 -7.92 11.40 1.13
C PHE A 50 -8.92 10.26 1.20
N GLN A 51 -9.43 9.95 2.39
CA GLN A 51 -10.37 8.85 2.57
C GLN A 51 -11.39 9.18 3.64
N TYR A 52 -12.61 8.75 3.42
CA TYR A 52 -13.65 8.76 4.43
C TYR A 52 -14.11 7.34 4.68
N ASP A 53 -13.96 6.90 5.93
CA ASP A 53 -14.28 5.55 6.39
C ASP A 53 -15.48 5.60 7.34
N VAL A 54 -16.31 4.59 7.25
CA VAL A 54 -17.33 4.26 8.26
C VAL A 54 -17.04 2.84 8.76
N ASP A 55 -16.90 2.69 10.06
CA ASP A 55 -16.71 1.39 10.72
C ASP A 55 -17.60 1.32 11.96
N GLY A 56 -18.58 0.40 11.94
CA GLY A 56 -19.56 0.23 13.01
C GLY A 56 -20.35 1.51 13.32
N GLY A 57 -20.56 2.38 12.31
CA GLY A 57 -21.19 3.68 12.44
C GLY A 57 -20.25 4.80 12.95
N ALA A 58 -19.00 4.50 13.29
CA ALA A 58 -17.98 5.50 13.57
C ALA A 58 -17.39 6.02 12.24
N GLY A 59 -17.25 7.35 12.10
CA GLY A 59 -16.66 7.99 10.93
C GLY A 59 -15.21 8.38 11.20
N THR A 60 -14.34 8.15 10.21
CA THR A 60 -12.96 8.66 10.18
C THR A 60 -12.71 9.37 8.85
N PHE A 61 -12.13 10.55 8.89
CA PHE A 61 -11.70 11.27 7.70
C PHE A 61 -10.18 11.39 7.68
N THR A 62 -9.54 10.60 6.83
CA THR A 62 -8.10 10.70 6.55
C THR A 62 -7.88 11.82 5.55
N PHE A 63 -7.29 12.93 6.02
CA PHE A 63 -6.97 14.08 5.17
C PHE A 63 -5.56 14.04 4.60
N SER A 64 -4.75 13.08 5.02
CA SER A 64 -3.39 12.89 4.55
C SER A 64 -2.99 11.42 4.72
N ASN A 65 -3.24 10.61 3.69
CA ASN A 65 -2.60 9.30 3.53
C ASN A 65 -1.41 9.51 2.61
N THR A 66 -0.22 9.66 3.19
CA THR A 66 0.98 10.08 2.47
C THR A 66 2.01 8.97 2.41
N LEU A 67 2.47 8.67 1.20
CA LEU A 67 3.58 7.76 0.94
C LEU A 67 4.61 8.46 0.05
N LEU A 68 5.86 8.52 0.54
CA LEU A 68 7.02 8.94 -0.23
C LEU A 68 7.79 7.71 -0.68
N ARG A 69 8.08 7.62 -1.98
CA ARG A 69 8.84 6.52 -2.59
C ARG A 69 10.11 7.07 -3.21
N PHE A 70 11.25 6.47 -2.90
CA PHE A 70 12.57 6.88 -3.37
C PHE A 70 13.26 5.70 -4.05
N GLY A 71 13.49 5.76 -5.35
CA GLY A 71 14.22 4.74 -6.10
C GLY A 71 15.71 4.72 -5.74
N LEU A 72 16.13 3.81 -4.88
CA LEU A 72 17.51 3.67 -4.45
C LEU A 72 18.36 2.94 -5.49
N PHE A 73 17.80 1.87 -6.05
CA PHE A 73 18.42 1.04 -7.08
C PHE A 73 17.38 0.72 -8.17
N PRO A 74 17.78 0.18 -9.32
CA PRO A 74 16.83 -0.16 -10.39
C PRO A 74 15.70 -1.12 -9.95
N ASN A 75 15.94 -1.94 -8.94
CA ASN A 75 15.02 -2.94 -8.42
C ASN A 75 14.61 -2.72 -6.96
N MET A 76 14.93 -1.56 -6.36
CA MET A 76 14.68 -1.31 -4.94
C MET A 76 14.28 0.13 -4.67
N GLU A 77 13.22 0.33 -3.91
CA GLU A 77 12.79 1.62 -3.39
C GLU A 77 12.77 1.66 -1.86
N LEU A 78 13.06 2.84 -1.31
CA LEU A 78 12.78 3.21 0.08
C LEU A 78 11.39 3.85 0.13
N ARG A 79 10.66 3.58 1.21
CA ARG A 79 9.30 4.05 1.45
C ARG A 79 9.22 4.74 2.81
N LEU A 80 8.57 5.90 2.85
CA LEU A 80 8.25 6.61 4.10
C LEU A 80 6.78 6.96 4.07
N GLY A 81 6.02 6.57 5.08
CA GLY A 81 4.58 6.76 5.14
C GLY A 81 4.10 7.34 6.46
N GLY A 82 2.86 7.82 6.44
CA GLY A 82 2.15 8.27 7.63
C GLY A 82 0.85 8.98 7.27
N ASP A 83 -0.17 8.84 8.16
CA ASP A 83 -1.50 9.33 7.91
C ASP A 83 -1.95 10.31 8.96
N GLY A 84 -2.49 11.45 8.51
CA GLY A 84 -3.21 12.40 9.34
C GLY A 84 -4.71 12.21 9.16
N PHE A 85 -5.46 12.10 10.24
CA PHE A 85 -6.89 11.86 10.18
C PHE A 85 -7.68 12.57 11.27
N LEU A 86 -8.98 12.76 11.03
CA LEU A 86 -9.97 13.17 12.00
C LEU A 86 -10.85 11.96 12.30
N TYR A 87 -10.97 11.60 13.55
CA TYR A 87 -11.88 10.55 13.99
C TYR A 87 -13.01 11.10 14.84
N ARG A 88 -14.17 10.50 14.71
CA ARG A 88 -15.37 10.87 15.46
C ARG A 88 -15.34 10.18 16.82
N ASN A 89 -15.42 10.96 17.89
CA ASN A 89 -15.51 10.46 19.26
C ASN A 89 -16.64 11.11 20.05
N MET A 90 -17.01 10.48 21.17
CA MET A 90 -17.97 11.04 22.13
C MET A 90 -17.23 11.64 23.32
N SER A 91 -17.36 12.93 23.53
CA SER A 91 -16.77 13.65 24.67
C SER A 91 -17.83 14.44 25.44
N GLY A 92 -18.11 14.01 26.68
CA GLY A 92 -19.12 14.66 27.52
C GLY A 92 -20.54 14.57 26.97
N GLY A 93 -20.88 13.48 26.24
CA GLY A 93 -22.19 13.29 25.61
C GLY A 93 -22.35 14.09 24.30
N VAL A 94 -21.31 14.77 23.81
CA VAL A 94 -21.32 15.50 22.54
C VAL A 94 -20.36 14.82 21.57
N GLU A 95 -20.84 14.65 20.35
CA GLU A 95 -20.03 14.13 19.24
C GLU A 95 -19.02 15.17 18.77
N LYS A 96 -17.75 14.77 18.68
CA LYS A 96 -16.64 15.65 18.27
C LYS A 96 -15.68 14.94 17.31
N TRP A 97 -15.17 15.70 16.36
CA TRP A 97 -14.05 15.29 15.52
C TRP A 97 -12.74 15.68 16.18
N SER A 98 -11.82 14.74 16.32
CA SER A 98 -10.50 14.96 16.92
C SER A 98 -9.41 14.58 15.95
N PRO A 99 -8.40 15.44 15.79
CA PRO A 99 -7.26 15.13 14.91
C PRO A 99 -6.33 14.10 15.56
N ALA A 100 -5.79 13.21 14.74
CA ALA A 100 -4.77 12.26 15.12
C ALA A 100 -3.81 11.99 13.96
N PHE A 101 -2.69 11.34 14.28
CA PHE A 101 -1.67 10.91 13.35
C PHE A 101 -1.37 9.42 13.61
N SER A 102 -1.34 8.60 12.54
CA SER A 102 -1.11 7.15 12.63
C SER A 102 0.32 6.77 13.01
N GLY A 103 1.23 7.73 13.00
CA GLY A 103 2.66 7.52 13.17
C GLY A 103 3.40 7.42 11.84
N LEU A 104 4.73 7.40 11.96
CA LEU A 104 5.61 7.23 10.80
C LEU A 104 5.86 5.76 10.53
N SER A 105 5.95 5.42 9.26
CA SER A 105 6.44 4.13 8.79
C SER A 105 7.63 4.29 7.86
N ILE A 106 8.55 3.33 7.92
CA ILE A 106 9.67 3.20 6.99
C ILE A 106 9.65 1.80 6.39
N GLY A 107 9.91 1.69 5.10
CA GLY A 107 9.87 0.41 4.42
C GLY A 107 10.73 0.37 3.17
N THR A 108 10.74 -0.78 2.55
CA THR A 108 11.40 -1.02 1.27
C THR A 108 10.59 -2.00 0.45
N LYS A 109 10.54 -1.77 -0.86
CA LYS A 109 10.06 -2.74 -1.86
C LYS A 109 11.25 -3.15 -2.73
N ILE A 110 11.40 -4.46 -2.92
CA ILE A 110 12.48 -5.03 -3.73
C ILE A 110 11.84 -5.91 -4.79
N LYS A 111 12.03 -5.54 -6.07
CA LYS A 111 11.62 -6.34 -7.21
C LYS A 111 12.60 -7.49 -7.40
N CYS A 112 12.10 -8.74 -7.29
CA CYS A 112 12.89 -9.95 -7.37
C CYS A 112 12.91 -10.53 -8.79
N PHE A 113 11.75 -10.46 -9.48
CA PHE A 113 11.57 -10.98 -10.84
C PHE A 113 10.70 -10.04 -11.66
N GLU A 114 11.01 -9.88 -12.96
CA GLU A 114 10.19 -9.08 -13.89
C GLU A 114 8.92 -9.80 -14.33
N GLY A 115 8.92 -11.13 -14.29
CA GLY A 115 7.87 -11.95 -14.88
C GLY A 115 7.99 -12.09 -16.41
N GLU A 116 7.50 -13.21 -16.95
CA GLU A 116 7.42 -13.43 -18.40
C GLU A 116 6.34 -14.48 -18.69
N GLY A 117 5.38 -14.14 -19.53
CA GLY A 117 4.28 -15.04 -19.88
C GLY A 117 3.46 -15.48 -18.64
N ALA A 118 3.48 -16.76 -18.31
CA ALA A 118 2.78 -17.29 -17.14
C ALA A 118 3.56 -17.14 -15.81
N ILE A 119 4.83 -16.74 -15.86
CA ILE A 119 5.64 -16.49 -14.66
C ILE A 119 5.33 -15.07 -14.18
N PRO A 120 4.87 -14.88 -12.91
CA PRO A 120 4.52 -13.56 -12.43
C PRO A 120 5.75 -12.68 -12.23
N ALA A 121 5.57 -11.37 -12.32
CA ALA A 121 6.45 -10.43 -11.69
C ALA A 121 6.33 -10.58 -10.17
N VAL A 122 7.46 -10.53 -9.45
CA VAL A 122 7.49 -10.79 -7.99
C VAL A 122 8.29 -9.73 -7.28
N SER A 123 7.72 -9.20 -6.20
CA SER A 123 8.40 -8.30 -5.26
C SER A 123 8.17 -8.69 -3.80
N VAL A 124 9.09 -8.27 -2.97
CA VAL A 124 8.96 -8.29 -1.51
C VAL A 124 8.79 -6.87 -1.01
N LEU A 125 7.80 -6.65 -0.18
CA LEU A 125 7.56 -5.38 0.51
C LEU A 125 7.68 -5.61 2.02
N ALA A 126 8.52 -4.83 2.68
CA ALA A 126 8.64 -4.81 4.14
C ALA A 126 8.45 -3.37 4.63
N ASN A 127 7.58 -3.16 5.62
CA ASN A 127 7.41 -1.88 6.29
C ASN A 127 7.52 -2.07 7.81
N PHE A 128 7.82 -0.98 8.49
CA PHE A 128 7.95 -0.91 9.95
C PHE A 128 7.27 0.36 10.44
N ALA A 129 6.17 0.24 11.18
CA ALA A 129 5.62 1.37 11.92
C ALA A 129 6.52 1.67 13.13
N ILE A 130 6.85 2.96 13.30
CA ILE A 130 7.85 3.41 14.29
C ILE A 130 7.13 3.77 15.59
N PRO A 131 7.41 3.07 16.72
CA PRO A 131 6.79 3.35 18.01
C PRO A 131 7.01 4.81 18.46
N GLY A 132 6.03 5.37 19.16
CA GLY A 132 6.14 6.70 19.75
C GLY A 132 6.08 7.86 18.76
N THR A 133 5.77 7.60 17.48
CA THR A 133 5.57 8.67 16.48
C THR A 133 4.10 9.00 16.23
N ALA A 134 3.18 8.13 16.65
CA ALA A 134 1.74 8.32 16.52
C ALA A 134 1.17 9.25 17.61
N SER A 135 -0.06 9.73 17.38
CA SER A 135 -0.84 10.44 18.39
C SER A 135 -1.22 9.50 19.53
N ARG A 136 -1.33 10.05 20.74
CA ARG A 136 -1.69 9.28 21.94
C ARG A 136 -2.96 8.47 21.75
N GLY A 137 -2.89 7.17 22.04
CA GLY A 137 -3.98 6.21 21.86
C GLY A 137 -3.97 5.51 20.50
N PHE A 138 -3.01 5.86 19.62
CA PHE A 138 -2.74 5.21 18.33
C PHE A 138 -1.30 4.69 18.22
N GLU A 139 -0.55 4.80 19.32
CA GLU A 139 0.84 4.36 19.37
C GLU A 139 0.95 2.84 19.41
N ALA A 140 1.83 2.28 18.59
CA ALA A 140 2.29 0.91 18.78
C ALA A 140 3.23 0.86 19.99
N GLU A 141 3.09 -0.14 20.85
CA GLU A 141 3.97 -0.34 22.03
C GLU A 141 5.38 -0.76 21.61
N HIS A 142 5.46 -1.50 20.52
CA HIS A 142 6.70 -2.04 19.96
C HIS A 142 6.77 -1.75 18.46
N LEU A 143 7.93 -2.03 17.85
CA LEU A 143 8.08 -1.98 16.41
C LEU A 143 7.08 -2.92 15.74
N ALA A 144 6.24 -2.39 14.85
CA ALA A 144 5.19 -3.12 14.15
C ALA A 144 5.62 -3.38 12.68
N PRO A 145 6.20 -4.55 12.39
CA PRO A 145 6.57 -4.91 11.03
C PRO A 145 5.36 -5.36 10.21
N SER A 146 5.43 -5.17 8.90
CA SER A 146 4.62 -5.89 7.92
C SER A 146 5.50 -6.42 6.80
N LEU A 147 5.15 -7.59 6.27
CA LEU A 147 5.89 -8.26 5.22
C LEU A 147 4.92 -8.86 4.20
N TYR A 148 5.13 -8.55 2.92
CA TYR A 148 4.28 -9.02 1.83
C TYR A 148 5.11 -9.59 0.69
N LEU A 149 4.56 -10.60 0.05
CA LEU A 149 4.94 -11.07 -1.27
C LEU A 149 3.90 -10.54 -2.26
N LEU A 150 4.37 -9.85 -3.27
CA LEU A 150 3.57 -9.17 -4.29
C LEU A 150 3.80 -9.85 -5.63
N PHE A 151 2.71 -10.18 -6.31
CA PHE A 151 2.75 -10.88 -7.59
C PHE A 151 1.84 -10.19 -8.60
N GLU A 152 2.22 -10.23 -9.87
CA GLU A 152 1.38 -9.77 -10.97
C GLU A 152 1.65 -10.56 -12.24
N ASN A 153 0.58 -10.99 -12.90
CA ASN A 153 0.60 -11.60 -14.23
C ASN A 153 -0.14 -10.70 -15.21
N PRO A 154 0.50 -10.18 -16.27
CA PRO A 154 -0.21 -9.65 -17.41
C PRO A 154 -0.87 -10.81 -18.16
N VAL A 155 -2.21 -10.82 -18.24
CA VAL A 155 -2.97 -11.87 -18.94
C VAL A 155 -3.11 -11.54 -20.43
N CYS A 156 -3.38 -10.27 -20.72
CA CYS A 156 -3.43 -9.70 -22.06
C CYS A 156 -3.30 -8.16 -21.97
N ASP A 157 -3.32 -7.45 -23.09
CA ASP A 157 -3.08 -6.01 -23.18
C ASP A 157 -4.02 -5.15 -22.31
N TRP A 158 -5.18 -5.68 -21.97
CA TRP A 158 -6.19 -4.96 -21.20
C TRP A 158 -6.50 -5.57 -19.82
N LEU A 159 -5.89 -6.71 -19.44
CA LEU A 159 -6.14 -7.41 -18.18
C LEU A 159 -4.85 -7.86 -17.51
N SER A 160 -4.67 -7.48 -16.26
CA SER A 160 -3.68 -8.03 -15.34
C SER A 160 -4.34 -8.68 -14.12
N ILE A 161 -3.66 -9.64 -13.50
CA ILE A 161 -4.05 -10.27 -12.24
C ILE A 161 -2.92 -10.05 -11.24
N GLY A 162 -3.20 -9.22 -10.23
CA GLY A 162 -2.33 -9.01 -9.08
C GLY A 162 -2.77 -9.85 -7.89
N TYR A 163 -1.84 -10.35 -7.09
CA TYR A 163 -2.17 -11.02 -5.85
C TYR A 163 -1.08 -10.80 -4.81
N ASN A 164 -1.50 -10.57 -3.58
CA ASN A 164 -0.62 -10.33 -2.45
C ASN A 164 -0.90 -11.31 -1.33
N VAL A 165 0.14 -11.75 -0.65
CA VAL A 165 0.04 -12.48 0.62
C VAL A 165 1.05 -11.91 1.60
N GLY A 166 0.66 -11.81 2.87
CA GLY A 166 1.52 -11.18 3.84
C GLY A 166 1.11 -11.40 5.28
N ALA A 167 1.85 -10.76 6.16
CA ALA A 167 1.59 -10.75 7.59
C ALA A 167 1.94 -9.38 8.17
N GLU A 168 1.10 -8.91 9.08
CA GLU A 168 1.20 -7.62 9.74
C GLU A 168 1.20 -7.81 11.26
N TRP A 169 2.06 -7.09 11.96
CA TRP A 169 2.06 -6.98 13.41
C TRP A 169 1.65 -5.57 13.81
N ASP A 170 0.78 -5.46 14.79
CA ASP A 170 0.31 -4.17 15.32
C ASP A 170 1.24 -3.54 16.36
N GLY A 171 2.28 -4.27 16.77
CA GLY A 171 3.23 -3.84 17.80
C GLY A 171 2.72 -4.01 19.23
N SER A 172 1.55 -4.60 19.44
CA SER A 172 1.02 -4.94 20.77
C SER A 172 0.99 -6.45 21.00
N GLU A 173 0.56 -7.23 19.99
CA GLU A 173 0.49 -8.68 20.06
C GLU A 173 1.65 -9.36 19.33
N ALA A 174 2.07 -10.53 19.87
CA ALA A 174 3.12 -11.34 19.24
C ALA A 174 2.65 -12.06 17.97
N ALA A 175 1.35 -12.32 17.85
CA ALA A 175 0.80 -13.01 16.69
C ALA A 175 0.43 -12.04 15.59
N PRO A 176 0.84 -12.30 14.34
CA PRO A 176 0.47 -11.46 13.23
C PRO A 176 -0.98 -11.66 12.78
N THR A 177 -1.50 -10.67 12.09
CA THR A 177 -2.67 -10.79 11.22
C THR A 177 -2.18 -11.17 9.82
N ALA A 178 -2.68 -12.28 9.28
CA ALA A 178 -2.37 -12.67 7.91
C ALA A 178 -3.21 -11.85 6.92
N PHE A 179 -2.62 -11.51 5.77
CA PHE A 179 -3.23 -10.74 4.70
C PHE A 179 -3.21 -11.52 3.40
N ALA A 180 -4.30 -11.44 2.63
CA ALA A 180 -4.37 -11.93 1.26
C ALA A 180 -5.26 -11.01 0.41
N ALA A 181 -4.80 -10.69 -0.81
CA ALA A 181 -5.56 -9.93 -1.79
C ALA A 181 -5.46 -10.55 -3.18
N LEU A 182 -6.53 -10.38 -3.96
CA LEU A 182 -6.61 -10.75 -5.38
C LEU A 182 -7.24 -9.58 -6.15
N CYS A 183 -6.50 -9.02 -7.08
CA CYS A 183 -6.87 -7.85 -7.87
C CYS A 183 -6.93 -8.19 -9.36
N PHE A 184 -7.99 -7.74 -10.03
CA PHE A 184 -8.13 -7.72 -11.48
C PHE A 184 -8.01 -6.28 -11.95
N GLY A 185 -6.92 -5.98 -12.66
CA GLY A 185 -6.64 -4.67 -13.25
C GLY A 185 -7.04 -4.64 -14.72
N PHE A 186 -7.75 -3.59 -15.14
CA PHE A 186 -8.26 -3.40 -16.49
C PHE A 186 -7.72 -2.10 -17.09
N SER A 187 -7.01 -2.19 -18.21
CA SER A 187 -6.64 -1.04 -19.04
C SER A 187 -7.81 -0.69 -19.95
N VAL A 188 -8.55 0.38 -19.62
CA VAL A 188 -9.76 0.80 -20.34
C VAL A 188 -9.39 1.72 -21.50
N ALA A 189 -8.36 2.52 -21.35
CA ALA A 189 -7.76 3.37 -22.37
C ALA A 189 -6.28 3.58 -22.05
N ASP A 190 -5.49 4.16 -22.96
CA ASP A 190 -4.04 4.38 -22.79
C ASP A 190 -3.66 5.10 -21.48
N SER A 191 -4.57 5.90 -20.94
CA SER A 191 -4.32 6.67 -19.70
C SER A 191 -5.30 6.37 -18.57
N VAL A 192 -6.23 5.40 -18.76
CA VAL A 192 -7.29 5.10 -17.78
C VAL A 192 -7.28 3.62 -17.46
N GLY A 193 -7.09 3.31 -16.19
CA GLY A 193 -7.25 1.97 -15.63
C GLY A 193 -8.42 1.90 -14.65
N CYS A 194 -9.00 0.71 -14.52
CA CYS A 194 -9.95 0.36 -13.48
C CYS A 194 -9.49 -0.92 -12.79
N PHE A 195 -9.96 -1.16 -11.59
CA PHE A 195 -9.68 -2.41 -10.89
C PHE A 195 -10.86 -2.86 -10.05
N VAL A 196 -10.89 -4.13 -9.76
CA VAL A 196 -11.72 -4.76 -8.73
C VAL A 196 -10.83 -5.73 -7.99
N GLU A 197 -10.81 -5.63 -6.67
CA GLU A 197 -10.04 -6.54 -5.82
C GLU A 197 -10.84 -7.04 -4.64
N SER A 198 -10.48 -8.23 -4.15
CA SER A 198 -10.90 -8.73 -2.85
C SER A 198 -9.67 -8.77 -1.95
N TYR A 199 -9.79 -8.22 -0.76
CA TYR A 199 -8.74 -8.30 0.25
C TYR A 199 -9.29 -8.81 1.58
N ASN A 200 -8.44 -9.54 2.30
CA ASN A 200 -8.88 -10.29 3.46
C ASN A 200 -7.80 -10.26 4.53
N TYR A 201 -8.22 -10.01 5.77
CA TYR A 201 -7.39 -10.12 6.96
C TYR A 201 -7.85 -11.27 7.84
N PHE A 202 -6.89 -12.04 8.37
CA PHE A 202 -7.13 -13.21 9.22
C PHE A 202 -6.34 -13.03 10.51
N GLY A 203 -7.02 -12.56 11.55
CA GLY A 203 -6.45 -12.24 12.85
C GLY A 203 -7.15 -12.97 13.99
N ARG A 204 -6.55 -12.90 15.18
CA ARG A 204 -7.12 -13.50 16.38
C ARG A 204 -8.42 -12.82 16.84
N SER A 205 -8.53 -11.51 16.62
CA SER A 205 -9.71 -10.71 16.97
C SER A 205 -10.88 -10.90 16.01
N GLY A 206 -10.68 -11.62 14.90
CA GLY A 206 -11.67 -11.86 13.87
C GLY A 206 -11.06 -11.78 12.47
N ASN A 207 -11.87 -12.15 11.49
CA ASN A 207 -11.52 -12.06 10.07
C ASN A 207 -12.28 -10.90 9.44
N GLN A 208 -11.63 -10.21 8.51
CA GLN A 208 -12.26 -9.20 7.65
C GLN A 208 -12.23 -9.70 6.20
N TYR A 209 -13.35 -9.51 5.51
CA TYR A 209 -13.50 -9.83 4.10
C TYR A 209 -14.07 -8.61 3.38
N ALA A 210 -13.34 -8.06 2.44
CA ALA A 210 -13.75 -6.85 1.75
C ALA A 210 -13.51 -6.92 0.24
N VAL A 211 -14.26 -6.09 -0.47
CA VAL A 211 -14.08 -5.82 -1.91
C VAL A 211 -13.79 -4.35 -2.08
N ASP A 212 -12.80 -4.05 -2.90
CA ASP A 212 -12.43 -2.72 -3.34
C ASP A 212 -12.55 -2.60 -4.85
N PHE A 213 -12.91 -1.43 -5.34
CA PHE A 213 -12.98 -1.13 -6.76
C PHE A 213 -12.69 0.35 -6.99
N GLY A 214 -12.07 0.66 -8.09
CA GLY A 214 -11.72 2.02 -8.38
C GLY A 214 -11.17 2.21 -9.79
N MET A 215 -10.73 3.42 -10.02
CA MET A 215 -10.10 3.81 -11.27
C MET A 215 -8.94 4.76 -11.03
N ASN A 216 -8.00 4.72 -11.95
CA ASN A 216 -6.90 5.66 -12.03
C ASN A 216 -6.88 6.33 -13.41
N TRP A 217 -6.42 7.55 -13.45
CA TRP A 217 -6.25 8.34 -14.66
C TRP A 217 -4.88 9.00 -14.67
N GLN A 218 -4.01 8.59 -15.57
CA GLN A 218 -2.72 9.21 -15.80
C GLN A 218 -2.92 10.50 -16.62
N VAL A 219 -3.15 11.62 -15.93
CA VAL A 219 -3.41 12.93 -16.55
C VAL A 219 -2.17 13.54 -17.20
N ALA A 220 -0.98 13.10 -16.82
CA ALA A 220 0.30 13.47 -17.39
C ALA A 220 1.32 12.34 -17.21
N ARG A 221 2.45 12.38 -17.94
CA ARG A 221 3.51 11.35 -17.85
C ARG A 221 3.97 11.02 -16.41
N LYS A 222 3.85 11.98 -15.50
CA LYS A 222 4.34 11.89 -14.10
C LYS A 222 3.26 12.12 -13.06
N LEU A 223 1.99 12.16 -13.47
CA LEU A 223 0.88 12.47 -12.57
C LEU A 223 -0.31 11.57 -12.86
N GLN A 224 -0.75 10.84 -11.85
CA GLN A 224 -1.98 10.08 -11.80
C GLN A 224 -2.94 10.70 -10.80
N LEU A 225 -4.22 10.69 -11.11
CA LEU A 225 -5.33 10.89 -10.19
C LEU A 225 -6.07 9.57 -10.02
N ASP A 226 -6.70 9.38 -8.88
CA ASP A 226 -7.43 8.15 -8.58
C ASP A 226 -8.66 8.38 -7.70
N ILE A 227 -9.57 7.41 -7.77
CA ILE A 227 -10.73 7.28 -6.88
C ILE A 227 -11.01 5.80 -6.65
N ALA A 228 -11.39 5.43 -5.42
CA ALA A 228 -11.80 4.07 -5.09
C ALA A 228 -12.89 4.06 -4.01
N ALA A 229 -13.52 2.91 -3.87
CA ALA A 229 -14.46 2.62 -2.80
C ALA A 229 -14.32 1.16 -2.37
N ASN A 230 -14.33 0.92 -1.07
CA ASN A 230 -14.33 -0.42 -0.50
C ASN A 230 -15.57 -0.68 0.36
N ILE A 231 -15.92 -1.94 0.46
CA ILE A 231 -17.10 -2.42 1.20
C ILE A 231 -16.71 -3.71 1.92
N ASP A 232 -16.96 -3.75 3.23
CA ASP A 232 -16.87 -4.99 4.00
C ASP A 232 -18.02 -5.93 3.59
N LEU A 233 -17.71 -7.22 3.36
CA LEU A 233 -18.68 -8.20 2.86
C LEU A 233 -19.58 -8.76 3.96
N VAL A 234 -19.20 -8.59 5.24
CA VAL A 234 -19.99 -9.05 6.39
C VAL A 234 -20.98 -7.97 6.84
N ASN A 235 -20.51 -6.72 6.90
CA ASN A 235 -21.30 -5.57 7.36
C ASN A 235 -21.29 -4.41 6.34
N PRO A 236 -21.82 -4.59 5.12
CA PRO A 236 -21.65 -3.64 4.01
C PRO A 236 -22.30 -2.27 4.23
N THR A 237 -23.28 -2.16 5.12
CA THR A 237 -23.94 -0.90 5.45
C THR A 237 -23.26 -0.13 6.58
N GLU A 238 -22.45 -0.82 7.38
CA GLU A 238 -21.79 -0.27 8.56
C GLU A 238 -20.27 -0.11 8.38
N CYS A 239 -19.66 -0.83 7.40
CA CYS A 239 -18.24 -0.82 7.16
C CYS A 239 -17.96 -0.62 5.66
N TRP A 240 -17.62 0.61 5.30
CA TRP A 240 -17.30 1.01 3.93
C TRP A 240 -16.40 2.24 3.91
N ALA A 241 -15.70 2.48 2.80
CA ALA A 241 -14.94 3.70 2.61
C ALA A 241 -14.99 4.20 1.16
N ILE A 242 -14.72 5.48 1.00
CA ILE A 242 -14.44 6.12 -0.28
C ILE A 242 -13.12 6.87 -0.20
N SER A 243 -12.33 6.81 -1.26
CA SER A 243 -11.04 7.49 -1.30
C SER A 243 -10.82 8.16 -2.65
N CYS A 244 -9.98 9.17 -2.65
CA CYS A 244 -9.41 9.77 -3.85
C CYS A 244 -7.98 10.20 -3.57
N GLY A 245 -7.19 10.40 -4.62
CA GLY A 245 -5.83 10.84 -4.42
C GLY A 245 -5.06 11.08 -5.70
N LEU A 246 -3.77 11.18 -5.52
CA LEU A 246 -2.83 11.38 -6.61
C LEU A 246 -1.50 10.67 -6.34
N ALA A 247 -0.81 10.33 -7.42
CA ALA A 247 0.60 9.94 -7.40
C ALA A 247 1.38 10.85 -8.34
N TRP A 248 2.47 11.44 -7.86
CA TRP A 248 3.26 12.39 -8.61
C TRP A 248 4.76 12.11 -8.51
N GLN A 249 5.40 11.91 -9.65
CA GLN A 249 6.86 11.87 -9.74
C GLN A 249 7.41 13.29 -9.81
N ILE A 250 8.18 13.68 -8.79
CA ILE A 250 8.71 15.06 -8.65
C ILE A 250 9.91 15.26 -9.57
N ASN A 251 10.78 14.27 -9.66
CA ASN A 251 12.01 14.33 -10.43
C ASN A 251 12.28 13.02 -11.15
N ARG A 252 13.28 13.07 -11.97
CA ARG A 252 13.97 11.94 -12.58
C ARG A 252 15.37 11.93 -12.05
#